data_d0bacbfae5e7a369df1cf860f2aa2de7
#
_entry.id   d0bacbfae5e7a369df1cf860f2aa2de7
#
_cell.length_a   1.000
_cell.length_b   1.000
_cell.length_c   1.000
_cell.angle_alpha   90.00
_cell.angle_beta   90.00
_cell.angle_gamma   90.00
#
_symmetry.space_group_name_H-M   'P 1'
#
loop_
_entity.id
_entity.type
_entity.pdbx_description
1 polymer ?
#
loop_
_entity_poly.entity_id
_entity_poly.type
_entity_poly.pdbx_seq_one_letter_code
_entity_poly.pdbx_strand_id
1 'polypeptide(L)'
;MSNAIEHFSRCRVKNTTLQVMADQQRDLDRLISEEQSVIRHYVKIGNWPHKHVNMFVFENLQPLVAQIKGATELSSVIANDIDRRPMVNVYDSADLSECAVFVNRGALERDGVWHDDVAIRALLAHEHGHPLAENETVRRARELSVAVVVENDASKAAVGEVLHLLADRLCVHAPQEVFANEIAIRAGFGSALFHLDRGVIGKARLGVSKRPSLVQGLKQQVLDRNLSADQAAALLLVGDLQAHLPFALETAPFLRVARKQKAEALEAALTEDVLSHLDSAAPPLYEKIRDHCLRLKTDFTSAEMMAWSNEALGFLADALGQRNLRVRFELARAVPRGETRRPKRMERASADYRPVVHGSGSL
;
A
#
# COMPACT_ATOMS: atom_id res chain seq x y z
N MET A 1 20.54 -17.10 -5.60
CA MET A 1 21.70 -16.28 -5.24
C MET A 1 21.45 -15.80 -3.81
N SER A 2 22.41 -15.94 -2.91
CA SER A 2 22.29 -15.43 -1.53
C SER A 2 22.30 -13.91 -1.63
N ASN A 3 21.30 -13.22 -1.02
CA ASN A 3 21.37 -11.78 -0.83
C ASN A 3 22.42 -11.51 0.26
N ALA A 4 23.68 -11.45 -0.12
CA ALA A 4 24.72 -11.02 0.79
C ALA A 4 24.45 -9.54 1.15
N ILE A 5 24.46 -9.21 2.43
CA ILE A 5 24.53 -7.82 2.86
C ILE A 5 25.93 -7.35 2.50
N GLU A 6 26.04 -6.48 1.49
CA GLU A 6 27.30 -5.90 1.04
C GLU A 6 27.60 -4.57 1.72
N HIS A 7 26.57 -3.91 2.23
CA HIS A 7 26.69 -2.63 2.90
C HIS A 7 25.92 -2.60 4.22
N PHE A 8 26.60 -2.11 5.25
CA PHE A 8 26.01 -1.83 6.55
C PHE A 8 26.44 -0.43 6.99
N SER A 9 25.47 0.40 7.33
CA SER A 9 25.74 1.69 7.95
C SER A 9 24.89 1.90 9.20
N ARG A 10 25.41 2.69 10.13
CA ARG A 10 24.71 3.06 11.35
C ARG A 10 24.98 4.53 11.65
N CYS A 11 23.92 5.28 11.84
CA CYS A 11 24.02 6.67 12.23
C CYS A 11 22.99 7.03 13.30
N ARG A 12 23.18 8.18 13.94
CA ARG A 12 22.24 8.72 14.92
C ARG A 12 21.55 9.95 14.37
N VAL A 13 20.23 9.96 14.41
CA VAL A 13 19.38 11.08 13.99
C VAL A 13 18.57 11.54 15.21
N LYS A 14 19.02 12.61 15.88
CA LYS A 14 18.45 13.04 17.16
C LYS A 14 18.53 11.89 18.21
N ASN A 15 17.37 11.40 18.66
CA ASN A 15 17.27 10.31 19.64
C ASN A 15 17.07 8.94 19.00
N THR A 16 17.11 8.87 17.66
CA THR A 16 16.87 7.65 16.89
C THR A 16 18.19 7.09 16.35
N THR A 17 18.38 5.79 16.47
CA THR A 17 19.43 5.06 15.77
C THR A 17 18.86 4.54 14.46
N LEU A 18 19.43 4.97 13.35
CA LEU A 18 19.14 4.45 12.01
C LEU A 18 20.22 3.43 11.64
N GLN A 19 19.80 2.22 11.34
CA GLN A 19 20.66 1.15 10.79
C GLN A 19 20.19 0.84 9.37
N VAL A 20 21.12 0.76 8.44
CA VAL A 20 20.80 0.46 7.03
C VAL A 20 21.62 -0.75 6.59
N MET A 21 20.93 -1.72 6.03
CA MET A 21 21.48 -2.94 5.47
C MET A 21 21.06 -3.03 4.00
N ALA A 22 22.03 -3.21 3.10
CA ALA A 22 21.74 -3.22 1.67
C ALA A 22 22.58 -4.27 0.93
N ASP A 23 22.09 -4.69 -0.22
CA ASP A 23 22.78 -5.59 -1.16
C ASP A 23 23.79 -4.84 -2.05
N GLN A 24 23.80 -3.51 -2.04
CA GLN A 24 24.81 -2.67 -2.72
C GLN A 24 24.88 -1.28 -2.11
N GLN A 25 26.00 -0.59 -2.35
CA GLN A 25 26.23 0.77 -1.84
C GLN A 25 25.71 1.88 -2.75
N ARG A 26 25.50 1.59 -4.03
CA ARG A 26 25.13 2.61 -5.02
C ARG A 26 23.84 3.34 -4.63
N ASP A 27 23.87 4.67 -4.69
CA ASP A 27 22.74 5.59 -4.41
C ASP A 27 22.17 5.50 -2.98
N LEU A 28 22.84 4.76 -2.07
CA LEU A 28 22.33 4.54 -0.73
C LEU A 28 22.45 5.81 0.14
N ASP A 29 23.50 6.61 -0.03
CA ASP A 29 23.71 7.86 0.73
C ASP A 29 22.55 8.84 0.51
N ARG A 30 21.99 8.89 -0.69
CA ARG A 30 20.84 9.71 -1.02
C ARG A 30 19.59 9.24 -0.26
N LEU A 31 19.27 7.94 -0.28
CA LEU A 31 18.15 7.37 0.46
C LEU A 31 18.31 7.61 1.98
N ILE A 32 19.51 7.39 2.52
CA ILE A 32 19.82 7.65 3.93
C ILE A 32 19.59 9.12 4.27
N SER A 33 19.98 10.04 3.40
CA SER A 33 19.76 11.48 3.58
C SER A 33 18.29 11.83 3.65
N GLU A 34 17.45 11.23 2.75
CA GLU A 34 16.01 11.44 2.75
C GLU A 34 15.36 10.86 4.02
N GLU A 35 15.75 9.65 4.43
CA GLU A 35 15.25 9.04 5.65
C GLU A 35 15.62 9.89 6.90
N GLN A 36 16.85 10.35 6.99
CA GLN A 36 17.27 11.27 8.06
C GLN A 36 16.47 12.57 8.06
N SER A 37 16.13 13.09 6.89
CA SER A 37 15.30 14.30 6.73
C SER A 37 13.90 14.07 7.26
N VAL A 38 13.29 12.93 6.91
CA VAL A 38 11.95 12.54 7.37
C VAL A 38 11.94 12.35 8.90
N ILE A 39 12.88 11.61 9.45
CA ILE A 39 13.02 11.43 10.91
C ILE A 39 13.15 12.78 11.63
N ARG A 40 14.07 13.65 11.18
CA ARG A 40 14.26 14.99 11.80
C ARG A 40 12.97 15.81 11.78
N HIS A 41 12.20 15.70 10.71
CA HIS A 41 10.97 16.45 10.56
C HIS A 41 9.89 15.96 11.52
N TYR A 42 9.65 14.65 11.59
CA TYR A 42 8.70 14.06 12.55
C TYR A 42 9.11 14.30 14.01
N VAL A 43 10.40 14.20 14.32
CA VAL A 43 10.92 14.56 15.66
C VAL A 43 10.63 16.01 16.00
N LYS A 44 10.83 16.93 15.05
CA LYS A 44 10.60 18.38 15.24
C LYS A 44 9.15 18.71 15.59
N ILE A 45 8.21 17.99 15.01
CA ILE A 45 6.77 18.20 15.28
C ILE A 45 6.25 17.40 16.49
N GLY A 46 7.12 16.66 17.17
CA GLY A 46 6.78 15.90 18.39
C GLY A 46 6.05 14.59 18.15
N ASN A 47 6.00 14.09 16.91
CA ASN A 47 5.26 12.89 16.53
C ASN A 47 6.20 11.73 16.14
N TRP A 48 7.28 11.49 16.89
CA TRP A 48 8.22 10.43 16.53
C TRP A 48 8.44 9.45 17.68
N PRO A 49 7.93 8.22 17.62
CA PRO A 49 8.03 7.25 18.69
C PRO A 49 9.29 6.38 18.63
N HIS A 50 9.93 6.24 17.45
CA HIS A 50 10.95 5.23 17.24
C HIS A 50 12.31 5.64 17.82
N LYS A 51 12.92 4.74 18.61
CA LYS A 51 14.31 4.81 19.07
C LYS A 51 15.26 4.12 18.09
N HIS A 52 14.73 3.11 17.37
CA HIS A 52 15.48 2.32 16.40
C HIS A 52 14.68 2.19 15.10
N VAL A 53 15.33 2.49 13.99
CA VAL A 53 14.84 2.28 12.64
C VAL A 53 15.82 1.37 11.92
N ASN A 54 15.38 0.21 11.50
CA ASN A 54 16.13 -0.74 10.71
C ASN A 54 15.65 -0.67 9.27
N MET A 55 16.51 -0.25 8.35
CA MET A 55 16.17 -0.13 6.93
C MET A 55 16.87 -1.25 6.14
N PHE A 56 16.09 -1.98 5.35
CA PHE A 56 16.55 -3.07 4.50
C PHE A 56 16.34 -2.68 3.04
N VAL A 57 17.43 -2.47 2.29
CA VAL A 57 17.40 -1.95 0.91
C VAL A 57 17.97 -3.00 -0.03
N PHE A 58 17.13 -3.66 -0.79
CA PHE A 58 17.52 -4.75 -1.67
C PHE A 58 16.88 -4.60 -3.05
N GLU A 59 17.57 -5.03 -4.08
CA GLU A 59 17.01 -5.12 -5.42
C GLU A 59 15.80 -6.07 -5.46
N ASN A 60 15.89 -7.17 -4.68
CA ASN A 60 14.85 -8.16 -4.52
C ASN A 60 14.78 -8.58 -3.04
N LEU A 61 13.65 -8.36 -2.41
CA LEU A 61 13.42 -8.70 -1.00
C LEU A 61 13.04 -10.17 -0.76
N GLN A 62 12.64 -10.93 -1.77
CA GLN A 62 12.18 -12.32 -1.61
C GLN A 62 13.16 -13.23 -0.85
N PRO A 63 14.48 -13.25 -1.16
CA PRO A 63 15.41 -14.08 -0.42
C PRO A 63 15.55 -13.68 1.05
N LEU A 64 15.50 -12.36 1.35
CA LEU A 64 15.52 -11.86 2.71
C LEU A 64 14.25 -12.28 3.47
N VAL A 65 13.09 -12.13 2.85
CA VAL A 65 11.79 -12.55 3.43
C VAL A 65 11.78 -14.04 3.72
N ALA A 66 12.34 -14.88 2.83
CA ALA A 66 12.46 -16.32 3.06
C ALA A 66 13.35 -16.66 4.26
N GLN A 67 14.47 -15.93 4.45
CA GLN A 67 15.35 -16.07 5.60
C GLN A 67 14.66 -15.65 6.90
N ILE A 68 13.97 -14.51 6.89
CA ILE A 68 13.23 -14.01 8.05
C ILE A 68 12.09 -14.97 8.43
N LYS A 69 11.34 -15.49 7.45
CA LYS A 69 10.31 -16.51 7.66
C LYS A 69 10.85 -17.79 8.32
N GLY A 70 12.06 -18.19 7.94
CA GLY A 70 12.74 -19.35 8.54
C GLY A 70 13.23 -19.09 9.97
N ALA A 71 13.47 -17.85 10.36
CA ALA A 71 14.02 -17.43 11.65
C ALA A 71 12.94 -16.91 12.63
N THR A 72 11.81 -16.41 12.13
CA THR A 72 10.75 -15.78 12.92
C THR A 72 9.37 -16.20 12.39
N GLU A 73 8.37 -16.18 13.28
CA GLU A 73 6.95 -16.40 12.90
C GLU A 73 6.38 -15.13 12.20
N LEU A 74 7.03 -14.64 11.15
CA LEU A 74 6.49 -13.54 10.36
C LEU A 74 5.17 -13.99 9.72
N SER A 75 4.09 -13.23 9.91
CA SER A 75 2.81 -13.62 9.31
C SER A 75 2.95 -13.66 7.78
N SER A 76 2.25 -14.60 7.14
CA SER A 76 2.26 -14.72 5.67
C SER A 76 1.79 -13.43 4.98
N VAL A 77 0.94 -12.64 5.65
CA VAL A 77 0.43 -11.35 5.16
C VAL A 77 1.57 -10.33 5.08
N ILE A 78 2.31 -10.11 6.19
CA ILE A 78 3.44 -9.17 6.22
C ILE A 78 4.50 -9.58 5.19
N ALA A 79 4.79 -10.88 5.09
CA ALA A 79 5.75 -11.38 4.12
C ALA A 79 5.34 -11.13 2.66
N ASN A 80 4.05 -11.24 2.35
CA ASN A 80 3.52 -10.94 1.02
C ASN A 80 3.55 -9.42 0.74
N ASP A 81 3.29 -8.58 1.75
CA ASP A 81 3.38 -7.13 1.60
C ASP A 81 4.81 -6.68 1.31
N ILE A 82 5.80 -7.20 2.06
CA ILE A 82 7.22 -6.91 1.82
C ILE A 82 7.65 -7.32 0.39
N ASP A 83 7.13 -8.44 -0.12
CA ASP A 83 7.47 -8.94 -1.45
C ASP A 83 6.85 -8.11 -2.58
N ARG A 84 5.63 -7.63 -2.39
CA ARG A 84 4.83 -7.00 -3.44
C ARG A 84 4.92 -5.48 -3.49
N ARG A 85 5.12 -4.82 -2.34
CA ARG A 85 5.14 -3.36 -2.26
C ARG A 85 6.53 -2.79 -2.50
N PRO A 86 6.63 -1.60 -3.07
CA PRO A 86 7.92 -0.93 -3.26
C PRO A 86 8.57 -0.53 -1.93
N MET A 87 7.78 -0.25 -0.89
CA MET A 87 8.23 0.06 0.46
C MET A 87 7.19 -0.40 1.47
N VAL A 88 7.63 -0.89 2.62
CA VAL A 88 6.76 -1.32 3.73
C VAL A 88 7.45 -1.05 5.06
N ASN A 89 6.73 -0.45 6.00
CA ASN A 89 7.17 -0.31 7.39
C ASN A 89 6.49 -1.37 8.27
N VAL A 90 7.29 -2.21 8.90
CA VAL A 90 6.86 -3.23 9.85
C VAL A 90 7.19 -2.77 11.27
N TYR A 91 6.19 -2.76 12.14
CA TYR A 91 6.29 -2.29 13.53
C TYR A 91 5.37 -3.10 14.45
N ASP A 92 5.66 -3.09 15.74
CA ASP A 92 4.75 -3.59 16.77
C ASP A 92 3.85 -2.45 17.25
N SER A 93 2.54 -2.59 17.09
CA SER A 93 1.57 -1.58 17.55
C SER A 93 1.53 -1.41 19.07
N ALA A 94 2.03 -2.39 19.84
CA ALA A 94 2.13 -2.32 21.29
C ALA A 94 3.43 -1.64 21.78
N ASP A 95 4.50 -1.67 20.95
CA ASP A 95 5.78 -1.03 21.23
C ASP A 95 6.34 -0.37 19.96
N LEU A 96 6.04 0.91 19.80
CA LEU A 96 6.50 1.69 18.66
C LEU A 96 7.97 2.13 18.76
N SER A 97 8.74 1.64 19.75
CA SER A 97 10.14 2.05 19.91
C SER A 97 11.05 1.59 18.77
N GLU A 98 10.66 0.54 18.04
CA GLU A 98 11.39 -0.02 16.92
C GLU A 98 10.49 -0.18 15.69
N CYS A 99 11.06 0.05 14.50
CA CYS A 99 10.43 -0.30 13.24
C CYS A 99 11.45 -0.81 12.22
N ALA A 100 10.97 -1.52 11.22
CA ALA A 100 11.76 -2.05 10.12
C ALA A 100 11.16 -1.61 8.78
N VAL A 101 11.91 -0.79 8.03
CA VAL A 101 11.52 -0.30 6.71
C VAL A 101 12.17 -1.19 5.65
N PHE A 102 11.35 -1.89 4.89
CA PHE A 102 11.77 -2.73 3.77
C PHE A 102 11.60 -1.95 2.48
N VAL A 103 12.69 -1.77 1.73
CA VAL A 103 12.75 -1.01 0.49
C VAL A 103 13.10 -1.95 -0.65
N ASN A 104 12.15 -2.21 -1.54
CA ASN A 104 12.34 -2.97 -2.76
C ASN A 104 12.86 -2.03 -3.85
N ARG A 105 14.20 -1.91 -3.94
CA ARG A 105 14.85 -1.03 -4.91
C ARG A 105 14.45 -1.36 -6.33
N GLY A 106 14.45 -2.65 -6.71
CA GLY A 106 14.10 -3.06 -8.05
C GLY A 106 12.66 -2.71 -8.44
N ALA A 107 11.72 -2.71 -7.47
CA ALA A 107 10.36 -2.21 -7.70
C ALA A 107 10.36 -0.69 -7.91
N LEU A 108 11.05 0.06 -7.06
CA LEU A 108 11.16 1.53 -7.17
C LEU A 108 11.84 1.98 -8.47
N GLU A 109 12.85 1.24 -8.95
CA GLU A 109 13.51 1.50 -10.24
C GLU A 109 12.56 1.26 -11.42
N ARG A 110 11.85 0.12 -11.43
CA ARG A 110 10.82 -0.16 -12.47
C ARG A 110 9.72 0.88 -12.48
N ASP A 111 9.37 1.37 -11.31
CA ASP A 111 8.39 2.44 -11.14
C ASP A 111 8.94 3.84 -11.41
N GLY A 112 10.22 4.01 -11.75
CA GLY A 112 10.86 5.29 -11.99
C GLY A 112 10.87 6.22 -10.77
N VAL A 113 10.71 5.65 -9.56
CA VAL A 113 10.68 6.38 -8.29
C VAL A 113 12.04 6.42 -7.63
N TRP A 114 12.90 5.41 -7.86
CA TRP A 114 14.19 5.28 -7.18
C TRP A 114 15.07 6.51 -7.27
N HIS A 115 15.08 7.21 -8.41
CA HIS A 115 15.90 8.40 -8.63
C HIS A 115 15.15 9.72 -8.41
N ASP A 116 13.94 9.69 -7.87
CA ASP A 116 13.12 10.85 -7.53
C ASP A 116 13.11 11.07 -6.01
N ASP A 117 13.97 12.00 -5.52
CA ASP A 117 14.11 12.28 -4.09
C ASP A 117 12.81 12.75 -3.45
N VAL A 118 11.96 13.46 -4.20
CA VAL A 118 10.69 13.97 -3.69
C VAL A 118 9.71 12.81 -3.51
N ALA A 119 9.68 11.89 -4.47
CA ALA A 119 8.84 10.70 -4.39
C ALA A 119 9.32 9.72 -3.31
N ILE A 120 10.65 9.51 -3.17
CA ILE A 120 11.24 8.72 -2.08
C ILE A 120 10.88 9.32 -0.72
N ARG A 121 11.02 10.63 -0.55
CA ARG A 121 10.63 11.33 0.69
C ARG A 121 9.15 11.18 0.99
N ALA A 122 8.29 11.21 -0.02
CA ALA A 122 6.86 11.00 0.12
C ALA A 122 6.56 9.59 0.65
N LEU A 123 7.15 8.55 0.03
CA LEU A 123 7.00 7.17 0.45
C LEU A 123 7.49 6.95 1.90
N LEU A 124 8.69 7.43 2.23
CA LEU A 124 9.23 7.32 3.59
C LEU A 124 8.32 8.02 4.60
N ALA A 125 7.83 9.22 4.28
CA ALA A 125 6.91 9.93 5.15
C ALA A 125 5.57 9.19 5.34
N HIS A 126 5.03 8.60 4.27
CA HIS A 126 3.84 7.77 4.31
C HIS A 126 4.04 6.52 5.18
N GLU A 127 5.12 5.77 4.96
CA GLU A 127 5.42 4.55 5.70
C GLU A 127 5.62 4.83 7.21
N HIS A 128 6.28 5.92 7.56
CA HIS A 128 6.36 6.37 8.96
C HIS A 128 5.05 6.96 9.48
N GLY A 129 4.12 7.31 8.62
CA GLY A 129 2.76 7.68 8.98
C GLY A 129 1.95 6.50 9.55
N HIS A 130 2.18 5.28 9.06
CA HIS A 130 1.44 4.09 9.49
C HIS A 130 1.47 3.81 11.00
N PRO A 131 2.62 3.74 11.68
CA PRO A 131 2.65 3.55 13.14
C PRO A 131 1.99 4.71 13.90
N LEU A 132 2.06 5.93 13.37
CA LEU A 132 1.43 7.10 13.97
C LEU A 132 -0.09 7.15 13.73
N ALA A 133 -0.58 6.45 12.70
CA ALA A 133 -1.99 6.33 12.35
C ALA A 133 -2.73 5.28 13.21
N GLU A 134 -2.03 4.59 14.10
CA GLU A 134 -2.62 3.54 14.92
C GLU A 134 -3.69 4.13 15.86
N ASN A 135 -4.94 3.75 15.65
CA ASN A 135 -6.11 4.21 16.41
C ASN A 135 -7.18 3.11 16.46
N GLU A 136 -8.29 3.35 17.16
CA GLU A 136 -9.37 2.35 17.31
C GLU A 136 -9.93 1.92 15.96
N THR A 137 -10.19 2.85 15.05
CA THR A 137 -10.75 2.54 13.72
C THR A 137 -9.81 1.63 12.91
N VAL A 138 -8.51 1.93 12.90
CA VAL A 138 -7.51 1.09 12.21
C VAL A 138 -7.46 -0.31 12.82
N ARG A 139 -7.47 -0.41 14.15
CA ARG A 139 -7.51 -1.71 14.84
C ARG A 139 -8.76 -2.51 14.49
N ARG A 140 -9.95 -1.86 14.49
CA ARG A 140 -11.21 -2.51 14.12
C ARG A 140 -11.28 -2.91 12.67
N ALA A 141 -10.71 -2.11 11.75
CA ALA A 141 -10.63 -2.47 10.34
C ALA A 141 -9.81 -3.75 10.12
N ARG A 142 -8.67 -3.91 10.81
CA ARG A 142 -7.83 -5.12 10.75
C ARG A 142 -8.51 -6.37 11.33
N GLU A 143 -9.55 -6.21 12.17
CA GLU A 143 -10.36 -7.32 12.65
C GLU A 143 -11.39 -7.81 11.62
N LEU A 144 -11.50 -7.14 10.46
CA LEU A 144 -12.44 -7.52 9.42
C LEU A 144 -11.83 -8.49 8.42
N SER A 145 -12.69 -9.30 7.84
CA SER A 145 -12.39 -10.12 6.67
C SER A 145 -13.53 -10.01 5.68
N VAL A 146 -13.19 -9.98 4.40
CA VAL A 146 -14.16 -9.88 3.32
C VAL A 146 -14.13 -11.16 2.50
N ALA A 147 -15.31 -11.79 2.30
CA ALA A 147 -15.47 -12.85 1.32
C ALA A 147 -16.24 -12.30 0.12
N VAL A 148 -15.87 -12.74 -1.07
CA VAL A 148 -16.49 -12.34 -2.34
C VAL A 148 -17.18 -13.52 -2.97
N VAL A 149 -18.48 -13.39 -3.20
CA VAL A 149 -19.30 -14.39 -3.87
C VAL A 149 -19.77 -13.79 -5.19
N VAL A 150 -19.19 -14.26 -6.31
CA VAL A 150 -19.65 -13.94 -7.65
C VAL A 150 -20.73 -14.97 -8.02
N GLU A 151 -21.96 -14.51 -8.27
CA GLU A 151 -23.10 -15.41 -8.54
C GLU A 151 -23.00 -16.08 -9.91
N ASN A 152 -22.28 -15.48 -10.86
CA ASN A 152 -22.04 -16.08 -12.16
C ASN A 152 -20.74 -16.90 -12.12
N ASP A 153 -20.83 -18.21 -12.07
CA ASP A 153 -19.69 -19.14 -11.94
C ASP A 153 -18.65 -18.97 -13.06
N ALA A 154 -19.08 -18.67 -14.28
CA ALA A 154 -18.17 -18.48 -15.39
C ALA A 154 -17.27 -17.24 -15.21
N SER A 155 -17.77 -16.17 -14.57
CA SER A 155 -17.01 -14.96 -14.28
C SER A 155 -16.17 -15.07 -13.00
N LYS A 156 -16.56 -15.96 -12.07
CA LYS A 156 -15.92 -16.10 -10.73
C LYS A 156 -14.42 -16.35 -10.82
N ALA A 157 -14.00 -17.30 -11.66
CA ALA A 157 -12.58 -17.63 -11.83
C ALA A 157 -11.76 -16.46 -12.40
N ALA A 158 -12.39 -15.61 -13.21
CA ALA A 158 -11.71 -14.52 -13.90
C ALA A 158 -11.55 -13.25 -13.03
N VAL A 159 -12.55 -12.94 -12.18
CA VAL A 159 -12.61 -11.65 -11.47
C VAL A 159 -12.64 -11.76 -9.95
N GLY A 160 -12.86 -12.96 -9.39
CA GLY A 160 -13.09 -13.15 -7.95
C GLY A 160 -11.90 -12.70 -7.10
N GLU A 161 -10.68 -13.03 -7.50
CA GLU A 161 -9.48 -12.63 -6.77
C GLU A 161 -9.26 -11.11 -6.78
N VAL A 162 -9.45 -10.47 -7.94
CA VAL A 162 -9.28 -9.02 -8.08
C VAL A 162 -10.32 -8.27 -7.25
N LEU A 163 -11.58 -8.74 -7.27
CA LEU A 163 -12.65 -8.17 -6.46
C LEU A 163 -12.40 -8.36 -4.96
N HIS A 164 -11.83 -9.50 -4.57
CA HIS A 164 -11.43 -9.71 -3.19
C HIS A 164 -10.35 -8.70 -2.75
N LEU A 165 -9.30 -8.52 -3.55
CA LEU A 165 -8.24 -7.54 -3.27
C LEU A 165 -8.77 -6.11 -3.20
N LEU A 166 -9.70 -5.73 -4.08
CA LEU A 166 -10.35 -4.41 -4.06
C LEU A 166 -11.19 -4.22 -2.80
N ALA A 167 -12.01 -5.21 -2.46
CA ALA A 167 -12.86 -5.17 -1.27
C ALA A 167 -12.03 -5.09 0.02
N ASP A 168 -10.98 -5.89 0.12
CA ASP A 168 -10.04 -5.87 1.24
C ASP A 168 -9.35 -4.50 1.36
N ARG A 169 -8.87 -3.95 0.24
CA ARG A 169 -8.27 -2.62 0.20
C ARG A 169 -9.23 -1.53 0.68
N LEU A 170 -10.48 -1.57 0.27
CA LEU A 170 -11.48 -0.55 0.63
C LEU A 170 -12.00 -0.68 2.07
N CYS A 171 -11.98 -1.88 2.66
CA CYS A 171 -12.56 -2.11 3.98
C CYS A 171 -11.52 -2.29 5.07
N VAL A 172 -10.45 -3.03 4.81
CA VAL A 172 -9.44 -3.36 5.83
C VAL A 172 -8.29 -2.35 5.80
N HIS A 173 -7.78 -2.02 4.62
CA HIS A 173 -6.59 -1.17 4.48
C HIS A 173 -6.91 0.33 4.40
N ALA A 174 -8.06 0.71 3.82
CA ALA A 174 -8.38 2.12 3.58
C ALA A 174 -8.26 3.04 4.81
N PRO A 175 -8.72 2.67 6.03
CA PRO A 175 -8.56 3.54 7.19
C PRO A 175 -7.09 3.83 7.50
N GLN A 176 -6.24 2.82 7.44
CA GLN A 176 -4.82 2.97 7.73
C GLN A 176 -4.11 3.84 6.68
N GLU A 177 -4.39 3.62 5.38
CA GLU A 177 -3.81 4.40 4.27
C GLU A 177 -4.24 5.88 4.36
N VAL A 178 -5.55 6.13 4.58
CA VAL A 178 -6.08 7.49 4.69
C VAL A 178 -5.46 8.23 5.86
N PHE A 179 -5.37 7.61 7.04
CA PHE A 179 -4.79 8.26 8.22
C PHE A 179 -3.26 8.43 8.12
N ALA A 180 -2.54 7.48 7.54
CA ALA A 180 -1.09 7.62 7.32
C ALA A 180 -0.78 8.81 6.40
N ASN A 181 -1.50 8.94 5.28
CA ASN A 181 -1.39 10.08 4.39
C ASN A 181 -1.79 11.39 5.09
N GLU A 182 -2.89 11.40 5.87
CA GLU A 182 -3.32 12.59 6.62
C GLU A 182 -2.22 13.06 7.59
N ILE A 183 -1.60 12.14 8.32
CA ILE A 183 -0.50 12.43 9.26
C ILE A 183 0.70 13.00 8.50
N ALA A 184 1.12 12.37 7.41
CA ALA A 184 2.22 12.86 6.60
C ALA A 184 1.96 14.25 6.01
N ILE A 185 0.72 14.54 5.56
CA ILE A 185 0.35 15.87 5.06
C ILE A 185 0.39 16.90 6.20
N ARG A 186 -0.15 16.60 7.38
CA ARG A 186 -0.10 17.47 8.57
C ARG A 186 1.33 17.71 9.04
N ALA A 187 2.18 16.70 8.90
CA ALA A 187 3.61 16.81 9.17
C ALA A 187 4.37 17.69 8.19
N GLY A 188 3.76 18.15 7.09
CA GLY A 188 4.38 19.04 6.11
C GLY A 188 4.84 18.36 4.82
N PHE A 189 4.63 17.05 4.66
CA PHE A 189 5.00 16.29 3.46
C PHE A 189 3.95 16.34 2.35
N GLY A 190 2.89 17.13 2.51
CA GLY A 190 1.80 17.20 1.53
C GLY A 190 2.21 17.63 0.11
N SER A 191 3.33 18.35 -0.08
CA SER A 191 3.84 18.64 -1.42
C SER A 191 4.57 17.45 -2.04
N ALA A 192 5.27 16.66 -1.21
CA ALA A 192 5.95 15.46 -1.67
C ALA A 192 4.93 14.35 -2.03
N LEU A 193 3.91 14.14 -1.19
CA LEU A 193 2.81 13.21 -1.50
C LEU A 193 2.07 13.63 -2.78
N PHE A 194 1.74 14.91 -2.93
CA PHE A 194 1.12 15.42 -4.16
C PHE A 194 1.97 15.13 -5.40
N HIS A 195 3.30 15.29 -5.31
CA HIS A 195 4.21 14.97 -6.41
C HIS A 195 4.19 13.47 -6.74
N LEU A 196 4.25 12.60 -5.72
CA LEU A 196 4.18 11.16 -5.89
C LEU A 196 2.86 10.75 -6.56
N ASP A 197 1.71 11.23 -6.05
CA ASP A 197 0.38 10.90 -6.55
C ASP A 197 0.19 11.34 -8.00
N ARG A 198 0.68 12.55 -8.35
CA ARG A 198 0.71 13.02 -9.75
C ARG A 198 1.51 12.08 -10.65
N GLY A 199 2.65 11.58 -10.19
CA GLY A 199 3.45 10.59 -10.89
C GLY A 199 2.71 9.26 -11.09
N VAL A 200 1.98 8.79 -10.07
CA VAL A 200 1.17 7.57 -10.13
C VAL A 200 0.00 7.73 -11.12
N ILE A 201 -0.70 8.88 -11.11
CA ILE A 201 -1.74 9.19 -12.11
C ILE A 201 -1.15 9.17 -13.52
N GLY A 202 0.01 9.80 -13.74
CA GLY A 202 0.69 9.78 -15.03
C GLY A 202 1.02 8.37 -15.54
N LYS A 203 1.37 7.44 -14.63
CA LYS A 203 1.57 6.02 -14.98
C LYS A 203 0.26 5.30 -15.27
N ALA A 204 -0.79 5.57 -14.50
CA ALA A 204 -2.12 5.02 -14.75
C ALA A 204 -2.63 5.40 -16.15
N ARG A 205 -2.38 6.62 -16.60
CA ARG A 205 -2.63 7.07 -17.99
C ARG A 205 -1.99 6.14 -19.02
N LEU A 206 -0.74 5.70 -18.80
CA LEU A 206 -0.08 4.75 -19.73
C LEU A 206 -0.78 3.39 -19.74
N GLY A 207 -1.31 2.95 -18.60
CA GLY A 207 -2.16 1.75 -18.52
C GLY A 207 -3.46 1.92 -19.31
N VAL A 208 -4.16 3.02 -19.07
CA VAL A 208 -5.45 3.34 -19.71
C VAL A 208 -5.29 3.57 -21.21
N SER A 209 -4.18 4.11 -21.69
CA SER A 209 -3.92 4.26 -23.13
C SER A 209 -3.93 2.92 -23.90
N LYS A 210 -3.70 1.79 -23.22
CA LYS A 210 -3.76 0.43 -23.76
C LYS A 210 -5.18 -0.16 -23.75
N ARG A 211 -6.13 0.50 -23.11
CA ARG A 211 -7.51 0.00 -22.96
C ARG A 211 -8.20 -0.31 -24.30
N PRO A 212 -8.06 0.49 -25.38
CA PRO A 212 -8.65 0.14 -26.68
C PRO A 212 -8.15 -1.20 -27.22
N SER A 213 -6.85 -1.48 -27.08
CA SER A 213 -6.25 -2.77 -27.49
C SER A 213 -6.74 -3.90 -26.61
N LEU A 214 -6.90 -3.68 -25.30
CA LEU A 214 -7.51 -4.67 -24.39
C LEU A 214 -8.95 -4.98 -24.79
N VAL A 215 -9.76 -3.97 -25.06
CA VAL A 215 -11.15 -4.15 -25.51
C VAL A 215 -11.21 -4.96 -26.82
N GLN A 216 -10.32 -4.68 -27.75
CA GLN A 216 -10.24 -5.44 -29.00
C GLN A 216 -9.81 -6.88 -28.78
N GLY A 217 -8.82 -7.11 -27.91
CA GLY A 217 -8.39 -8.46 -27.52
C GLY A 217 -9.51 -9.26 -26.87
N LEU A 218 -10.27 -8.66 -25.96
CA LEU A 218 -11.43 -9.29 -25.32
C LEU A 218 -12.54 -9.60 -26.36
N LYS A 219 -12.82 -8.71 -27.31
CA LYS A 219 -13.77 -8.97 -28.40
C LYS A 219 -13.32 -10.17 -29.24
N GLN A 220 -12.03 -10.28 -29.55
CA GLN A 220 -11.52 -11.43 -30.29
C GLN A 220 -11.67 -12.73 -29.50
N GLN A 221 -11.38 -12.72 -28.20
CA GLN A 221 -11.59 -13.88 -27.32
C GLN A 221 -13.06 -14.33 -27.29
N VAL A 222 -14.01 -13.39 -27.37
CA VAL A 222 -15.45 -13.71 -27.47
C VAL A 222 -15.77 -14.33 -28.82
N LEU A 223 -15.23 -13.79 -29.93
CA LEU A 223 -15.43 -14.34 -31.29
C LEU A 223 -14.86 -15.76 -31.40
N ASP A 224 -13.69 -15.99 -30.78
CA ASP A 224 -13.02 -17.30 -30.75
C ASP A 224 -13.67 -18.29 -29.75
N ARG A 225 -14.75 -17.86 -29.07
CA ARG A 225 -15.51 -18.63 -28.04
C ARG A 225 -14.67 -19.07 -26.83
N ASN A 226 -13.56 -18.38 -26.55
CA ASN A 226 -12.74 -18.59 -25.35
C ASN A 226 -13.34 -17.91 -24.13
N LEU A 227 -14.10 -16.82 -24.32
CA LEU A 227 -14.82 -16.09 -23.29
C LEU A 227 -16.29 -15.88 -23.73
N SER A 228 -17.22 -15.81 -22.79
CA SER A 228 -18.54 -15.24 -23.05
C SER A 228 -18.47 -13.70 -23.11
N ALA A 229 -19.45 -13.06 -23.72
CA ALA A 229 -19.55 -11.61 -23.73
C ALA A 229 -19.62 -11.03 -22.30
N ASP A 230 -20.33 -11.70 -21.39
CA ASP A 230 -20.46 -11.30 -19.99
C ASP A 230 -19.13 -11.40 -19.24
N GLN A 231 -18.34 -12.46 -19.50
CA GLN A 231 -16.99 -12.58 -18.92
C GLN A 231 -16.05 -11.46 -19.40
N ALA A 232 -16.07 -11.16 -20.69
CA ALA A 232 -15.26 -10.09 -21.25
C ALA A 232 -15.66 -8.72 -20.66
N ALA A 233 -16.97 -8.45 -20.52
CA ALA A 233 -17.47 -7.24 -19.89
C ALA A 233 -17.09 -7.16 -18.41
N ALA A 234 -17.16 -8.27 -17.66
CA ALA A 234 -16.76 -8.34 -16.27
C ALA A 234 -15.26 -8.06 -16.07
N LEU A 235 -14.40 -8.65 -16.91
CA LEU A 235 -12.96 -8.43 -16.88
C LEU A 235 -12.60 -6.96 -17.14
N LEU A 236 -13.26 -6.34 -18.14
CA LEU A 236 -13.05 -4.94 -18.46
C LEU A 236 -13.46 -4.03 -17.30
N LEU A 237 -14.66 -4.25 -16.75
CA LEU A 237 -15.19 -3.47 -15.63
C LEU A 237 -14.29 -3.56 -14.40
N VAL A 238 -13.89 -4.77 -14.01
CA VAL A 238 -13.04 -4.97 -12.83
C VAL A 238 -11.66 -4.36 -13.05
N GLY A 239 -11.11 -4.44 -14.28
CA GLY A 239 -9.88 -3.74 -14.65
C GLY A 239 -10.01 -2.21 -14.52
N ASP A 240 -11.13 -1.65 -14.99
CA ASP A 240 -11.43 -0.21 -14.85
C ASP A 240 -11.54 0.19 -13.36
N LEU A 241 -12.21 -0.62 -12.52
CA LEU A 241 -12.31 -0.36 -11.08
C LEU A 241 -10.92 -0.37 -10.40
N GLN A 242 -10.10 -1.33 -10.74
CA GLN A 242 -8.74 -1.45 -10.22
C GLN A 242 -7.86 -0.26 -10.60
N ALA A 243 -8.09 0.30 -11.79
CA ALA A 243 -7.31 1.42 -12.31
C ALA A 243 -7.58 2.75 -11.60
N HIS A 244 -8.75 2.95 -10.97
CA HIS A 244 -9.11 4.28 -10.44
C HIS A 244 -9.50 4.32 -8.96
N LEU A 245 -10.13 3.27 -8.39
CA LEU A 245 -10.61 3.32 -7.01
C LEU A 245 -9.51 3.59 -5.96
N PRO A 246 -8.28 3.08 -6.11
CA PRO A 246 -7.22 3.39 -5.15
C PRO A 246 -6.95 4.88 -4.99
N PHE A 247 -7.13 5.69 -6.05
CA PHE A 247 -6.91 7.14 -5.98
C PHE A 247 -7.87 7.87 -5.03
N ALA A 248 -9.00 7.27 -4.67
CA ALA A 248 -9.88 7.83 -3.65
C ALA A 248 -9.19 7.88 -2.27
N LEU A 249 -8.29 6.93 -1.97
CA LEU A 249 -7.52 6.87 -0.74
C LEU A 249 -6.36 7.89 -0.73
N GLU A 250 -5.91 8.33 -1.91
CA GLU A 250 -4.84 9.31 -2.07
C GLU A 250 -5.39 10.75 -2.02
N THR A 251 -6.58 10.99 -2.59
CA THR A 251 -7.16 12.34 -2.64
C THR A 251 -7.91 12.72 -1.36
N ALA A 252 -8.62 11.79 -0.72
CA ALA A 252 -9.37 12.05 0.51
C ALA A 252 -8.53 12.69 1.63
N PRO A 253 -7.28 12.26 1.92
CA PRO A 253 -6.45 12.86 2.96
C PRO A 253 -6.20 14.36 2.76
N PHE A 254 -6.02 14.83 1.52
CA PHE A 254 -5.85 16.26 1.25
C PHE A 254 -7.10 17.06 1.58
N LEU A 255 -8.29 16.54 1.30
CA LEU A 255 -9.57 17.17 1.68
C LEU A 255 -9.75 17.19 3.20
N ARG A 256 -9.43 16.10 3.88
CA ARG A 256 -9.52 15.98 5.34
C ARG A 256 -8.64 16.98 6.10
N VAL A 257 -7.50 17.36 5.53
CA VAL A 257 -6.59 18.35 6.11
C VAL A 257 -6.76 19.76 5.49
N ALA A 258 -7.86 20.01 4.81
CA ALA A 258 -8.19 21.29 4.18
C ALA A 258 -7.16 21.75 3.10
N ARG A 259 -6.48 20.83 2.45
CA ARG A 259 -5.59 21.11 1.30
C ARG A 259 -6.36 21.03 -0.03
N LYS A 260 -7.48 21.74 -0.11
CA LYS A 260 -8.47 21.67 -1.17
C LYS A 260 -7.87 21.85 -2.57
N GLN A 261 -7.00 22.84 -2.78
CA GLN A 261 -6.36 23.08 -4.06
C GLN A 261 -5.54 21.89 -4.58
N LYS A 262 -4.84 21.16 -3.67
CA LYS A 262 -4.08 19.96 -4.06
C LYS A 262 -5.02 18.81 -4.42
N ALA A 263 -6.07 18.59 -3.64
CA ALA A 263 -7.09 17.60 -3.95
C ALA A 263 -7.74 17.87 -5.31
N GLU A 264 -8.20 19.09 -5.56
CA GLU A 264 -8.80 19.51 -6.83
C GLU A 264 -7.83 19.32 -8.02
N ALA A 265 -6.55 19.61 -7.82
CA ALA A 265 -5.54 19.40 -8.88
C ALA A 265 -5.26 17.92 -9.15
N LEU A 266 -5.31 17.04 -8.12
CA LEU A 266 -5.21 15.59 -8.31
C LEU A 266 -6.45 15.05 -9.01
N GLU A 267 -7.64 15.47 -8.61
CA GLU A 267 -8.91 15.05 -9.21
C GLU A 267 -9.04 15.50 -10.66
N ALA A 268 -8.63 16.72 -10.98
CA ALA A 268 -8.61 17.21 -12.36
C ALA A 268 -7.70 16.35 -13.23
N ALA A 269 -6.49 16.04 -12.74
CA ALA A 269 -5.57 15.17 -13.43
C ALA A 269 -6.09 13.74 -13.58
N LEU A 270 -6.65 13.17 -12.49
CA LEU A 270 -7.24 11.84 -12.53
C LEU A 270 -8.40 11.78 -13.53
N THR A 271 -9.23 12.82 -13.58
CA THR A 271 -10.36 12.91 -14.52
C THR A 271 -9.85 12.97 -15.96
N GLU A 272 -8.88 13.83 -16.23
CA GLU A 272 -8.31 14.01 -17.57
C GLU A 272 -7.55 12.77 -18.05
N ASP A 273 -6.66 12.24 -17.20
CA ASP A 273 -5.70 11.22 -17.58
C ASP A 273 -6.25 9.78 -17.47
N VAL A 274 -7.28 9.55 -16.64
CA VAL A 274 -7.79 8.20 -16.32
C VAL A 274 -9.30 8.09 -16.49
N LEU A 275 -10.10 8.80 -15.68
CA LEU A 275 -11.52 8.56 -15.56
C LEU A 275 -12.30 8.80 -16.87
N SER A 276 -11.90 9.81 -17.67
CA SER A 276 -12.54 10.11 -18.96
C SER A 276 -12.37 9.00 -20.00
N HIS A 277 -11.45 8.07 -19.77
CA HIS A 277 -11.16 6.95 -20.67
C HIS A 277 -11.74 5.61 -20.22
N LEU A 278 -12.34 5.58 -19.03
CA LEU A 278 -12.95 4.39 -18.43
C LEU A 278 -14.47 4.31 -18.72
N ASP A 279 -15.13 3.33 -18.11
CA ASP A 279 -16.58 3.23 -18.14
C ASP A 279 -17.23 4.45 -17.46
N SER A 280 -18.39 4.88 -17.98
CA SER A 280 -19.13 6.03 -17.44
C SER A 280 -19.58 5.89 -15.98
N ALA A 281 -19.56 4.67 -15.43
CA ALA A 281 -19.82 4.42 -14.01
C ALA A 281 -18.61 4.70 -13.11
N ALA A 282 -17.38 4.82 -13.68
CA ALA A 282 -16.17 5.01 -12.89
C ALA A 282 -16.12 6.36 -12.16
N PRO A 283 -16.39 7.53 -12.78
CA PRO A 283 -16.33 8.80 -12.07
C PRO A 283 -17.30 8.87 -10.87
N PRO A 284 -18.60 8.53 -10.99
CA PRO A 284 -19.53 8.57 -9.86
C PRO A 284 -19.13 7.62 -8.71
N LEU A 285 -18.57 6.45 -9.04
CA LEU A 285 -18.13 5.51 -8.02
C LEU A 285 -16.90 6.03 -7.28
N TYR A 286 -15.93 6.60 -8.01
CA TYR A 286 -14.77 7.25 -7.42
C TYR A 286 -15.18 8.32 -6.41
N GLU A 287 -16.09 9.22 -6.80
CA GLU A 287 -16.60 10.29 -5.93
C GLU A 287 -17.26 9.72 -4.67
N LYS A 288 -18.12 8.71 -4.81
CA LYS A 288 -18.76 8.05 -3.67
C LYS A 288 -17.74 7.46 -2.70
N ILE A 289 -16.72 6.75 -3.17
CA ILE A 289 -15.69 6.15 -2.33
C ILE A 289 -14.82 7.23 -1.67
N ARG A 290 -14.41 8.27 -2.43
CA ARG A 290 -13.68 9.42 -1.88
C ARG A 290 -14.46 10.10 -0.74
N ASP A 291 -15.72 10.44 -0.98
CA ASP A 291 -16.57 11.12 0.01
C ASP A 291 -16.86 10.22 1.22
N HIS A 292 -16.94 8.92 1.00
CA HIS A 292 -17.04 7.94 2.06
C HIS A 292 -15.80 7.94 2.96
N CYS A 293 -14.59 8.04 2.39
CA CYS A 293 -13.36 8.17 3.15
C CYS A 293 -13.29 9.45 4.00
N LEU A 294 -13.98 10.54 3.58
CA LEU A 294 -14.05 11.76 4.38
C LEU A 294 -14.78 11.57 5.71
N ARG A 295 -15.65 10.55 5.83
CA ARG A 295 -16.43 10.25 7.04
C ARG A 295 -15.69 9.37 8.05
N LEU A 296 -14.47 8.93 7.75
CA LEU A 296 -13.65 8.17 8.70
C LEU A 296 -13.39 8.98 9.97
N LYS A 297 -13.57 8.34 11.12
CA LYS A 297 -13.21 8.84 12.45
C LYS A 297 -12.15 7.95 13.05
N THR A 298 -11.41 8.43 14.01
CA THR A 298 -10.34 7.67 14.68
C THR A 298 -10.81 6.69 15.75
N ASP A 299 -12.10 6.77 16.13
CA ASP A 299 -12.70 6.11 17.29
C ASP A 299 -13.96 5.30 16.96
N PHE A 300 -14.07 4.80 15.73
CA PHE A 300 -15.18 3.90 15.38
C PHE A 300 -15.27 2.70 16.32
N THR A 301 -16.47 2.44 16.80
CA THR A 301 -16.81 1.16 17.39
C THR A 301 -16.78 0.05 16.34
N SER A 302 -16.74 -1.22 16.77
CA SER A 302 -16.82 -2.34 15.84
C SER A 302 -18.08 -2.32 14.98
N ALA A 303 -19.22 -1.85 15.53
CA ALA A 303 -20.47 -1.75 14.79
C ALA A 303 -20.39 -0.63 13.72
N GLU A 304 -19.84 0.53 14.08
CA GLU A 304 -19.64 1.63 13.13
C GLU A 304 -18.66 1.27 12.03
N MET A 305 -17.57 0.56 12.36
CA MET A 305 -16.62 0.10 11.36
C MET A 305 -17.24 -0.90 10.38
N MET A 306 -18.01 -1.87 10.91
CA MET A 306 -18.79 -2.80 10.08
C MET A 306 -19.78 -2.07 9.16
N ALA A 307 -20.52 -1.08 9.69
CA ALA A 307 -21.47 -0.29 8.92
C ALA A 307 -20.77 0.52 7.81
N TRP A 308 -19.65 1.17 8.15
CA TRP A 308 -18.85 1.92 7.21
C TRP A 308 -18.31 1.02 6.07
N SER A 309 -17.75 -0.14 6.41
CA SER A 309 -17.24 -1.09 5.40
C SER A 309 -18.35 -1.68 4.53
N ASN A 310 -19.51 -2.04 5.11
CA ASN A 310 -20.66 -2.53 4.35
C ASN A 310 -21.19 -1.50 3.34
N GLU A 311 -21.18 -0.21 3.71
CA GLU A 311 -21.61 0.86 2.81
C GLU A 311 -20.64 1.00 1.62
N ALA A 312 -19.31 0.95 1.85
CA ALA A 312 -18.31 0.96 0.79
C ALA A 312 -18.47 -0.22 -0.18
N LEU A 313 -18.69 -1.42 0.37
CA LEU A 313 -18.98 -2.63 -0.42
C LEU A 313 -20.30 -2.55 -1.16
N GLY A 314 -21.32 -1.89 -0.57
CA GLY A 314 -22.59 -1.60 -1.24
C GLY A 314 -22.40 -0.75 -2.50
N PHE A 315 -21.61 0.32 -2.44
CA PHE A 315 -21.30 1.12 -3.62
C PHE A 315 -20.62 0.30 -4.72
N LEU A 316 -19.70 -0.58 -4.34
CA LEU A 316 -19.02 -1.47 -5.28
C LEU A 316 -19.99 -2.49 -5.88
N ALA A 317 -20.83 -3.13 -5.07
CA ALA A 317 -21.83 -4.09 -5.53
C ALA A 317 -22.84 -3.46 -6.50
N ASP A 318 -23.31 -2.25 -6.20
CA ASP A 318 -24.24 -1.49 -7.04
C ASP A 318 -23.63 -1.18 -8.41
N ALA A 319 -22.36 -0.72 -8.43
CA ALA A 319 -21.65 -0.41 -9.67
C ALA A 319 -21.45 -1.67 -10.54
N LEU A 320 -21.12 -2.80 -9.92
CA LEU A 320 -21.00 -4.09 -10.60
C LEU A 320 -22.36 -4.59 -11.12
N GLY A 321 -23.41 -4.46 -10.29
CA GLY A 321 -24.79 -4.87 -10.64
C GLY A 321 -25.36 -4.10 -11.83
N GLN A 322 -25.05 -2.81 -11.96
CA GLN A 322 -25.43 -1.99 -13.13
C GLN A 322 -24.85 -2.52 -14.45
N ARG A 323 -23.83 -3.34 -14.40
CA ARG A 323 -23.18 -4.00 -15.54
C ARG A 323 -23.47 -5.51 -15.61
N ASN A 324 -24.55 -5.96 -14.97
CA ASN A 324 -24.97 -7.37 -14.91
C ASN A 324 -23.94 -8.32 -14.25
N LEU A 325 -22.98 -7.79 -13.49
CA LEU A 325 -22.09 -8.61 -12.67
C LEU A 325 -22.59 -8.63 -11.22
N ARG A 326 -23.32 -9.69 -10.89
CA ARG A 326 -23.88 -9.86 -9.55
C ARG A 326 -22.82 -10.38 -8.60
N VAL A 327 -22.49 -9.55 -7.61
CA VAL A 327 -21.49 -9.87 -6.59
C VAL A 327 -22.08 -9.58 -5.21
N ARG A 328 -21.88 -10.52 -4.30
CA ARG A 328 -22.21 -10.36 -2.90
C ARG A 328 -20.91 -10.32 -2.10
N PHE A 329 -20.76 -9.30 -1.29
CA PHE A 329 -19.66 -9.19 -0.33
C PHE A 329 -20.16 -9.60 1.04
N GLU A 330 -19.43 -10.50 1.69
CA GLU A 330 -19.73 -10.97 3.05
C GLU A 330 -18.63 -10.47 3.98
N LEU A 331 -18.99 -9.51 4.82
CA LEU A 331 -18.08 -8.95 5.80
C LEU A 331 -18.27 -9.70 7.12
N ALA A 332 -17.18 -10.21 7.67
CA ALA A 332 -17.15 -10.89 8.95
C ALA A 332 -16.02 -10.34 9.82
N ARG A 333 -16.10 -10.55 11.13
CA ARG A 333 -14.92 -10.40 11.96
C ARG A 333 -14.00 -11.58 11.70
N ALA A 334 -12.75 -11.30 11.45
CA ALA A 334 -11.72 -12.33 11.42
C ALA A 334 -11.74 -13.02 12.79
N VAL A 335 -11.95 -14.32 12.79
CA VAL A 335 -11.76 -15.10 14.02
C VAL A 335 -10.31 -14.89 14.43
N PRO A 336 -10.00 -14.41 15.65
CA PRO A 336 -8.63 -14.32 16.10
C PRO A 336 -8.02 -15.69 15.89
N ARG A 337 -7.10 -15.84 14.94
CA ARG A 337 -6.26 -17.03 14.85
C ARG A 337 -5.56 -17.06 16.18
N GLY A 338 -5.92 -18.05 17.02
CA GLY A 338 -5.59 -18.14 18.43
C GLY A 338 -4.19 -17.58 18.67
N GLU A 339 -4.04 -16.73 19.67
CA GLU A 339 -2.84 -15.95 19.97
C GLU A 339 -1.59 -16.74 19.60
N THR A 340 -1.09 -16.54 18.38
CA THR A 340 0.24 -17.02 18.03
C THR A 340 1.14 -16.23 18.95
N ARG A 341 1.74 -16.94 19.89
CA ARG A 341 2.63 -16.45 20.93
C ARG A 341 3.36 -15.21 20.43
N ARG A 342 3.28 -14.11 21.21
CA ARG A 342 4.01 -12.86 20.99
C ARG A 342 5.34 -13.18 20.33
N PRO A 343 5.70 -12.52 19.21
CA PRO A 343 7.03 -12.70 18.65
C PRO A 343 8.02 -12.44 19.78
N LYS A 344 8.79 -13.44 20.12
CA LYS A 344 9.90 -13.27 21.07
C LYS A 344 10.77 -12.16 20.47
N ARG A 345 10.76 -11.01 21.17
CA ARG A 345 11.55 -9.80 20.98
C ARG A 345 12.56 -9.92 19.83
N MET A 346 12.46 -9.09 18.79
CA MET A 346 13.43 -8.99 17.68
C MET A 346 14.89 -8.78 18.13
N GLU A 347 15.11 -8.59 19.43
CA GLU A 347 16.45 -8.47 20.06
C GLU A 347 17.41 -9.61 19.70
N ARG A 348 16.92 -10.82 19.34
CA ARG A 348 17.82 -11.92 18.96
C ARG A 348 18.26 -11.91 17.50
N ALA A 349 17.50 -11.34 16.58
CA ALA A 349 17.90 -11.30 15.16
C ALA A 349 19.03 -10.29 14.91
N SER A 350 19.11 -9.21 15.69
CA SER A 350 20.17 -8.20 15.57
C SER A 350 21.46 -8.55 16.34
N ALA A 351 21.38 -9.40 17.38
CA ALA A 351 22.52 -9.74 18.21
C ALA A 351 23.36 -10.92 17.67
N ASP A 352 22.75 -11.84 16.90
CA ASP A 352 23.45 -13.03 16.38
C ASP A 352 23.96 -12.88 14.94
N TYR A 353 23.62 -11.76 14.24
CA TYR A 353 24.16 -11.51 12.91
C TYR A 353 25.55 -10.85 13.02
N ARG A 354 26.59 -11.67 13.29
CA ARG A 354 27.98 -11.28 13.08
C ARG A 354 28.28 -11.44 11.58
N PRO A 355 28.65 -10.37 10.85
CA PRO A 355 29.12 -10.53 9.48
C PRO A 355 30.35 -11.42 9.49
N VAL A 356 30.32 -12.51 8.73
CA VAL A 356 31.53 -13.26 8.40
C VAL A 356 32.34 -12.37 7.47
N VAL A 357 33.28 -11.64 8.05
CA VAL A 357 34.31 -10.91 7.30
C VAL A 357 35.25 -11.96 6.72
N HIS A 358 35.08 -12.30 5.45
CA HIS A 358 36.14 -13.00 4.72
C HIS A 358 37.32 -12.05 4.57
N GLY A 359 38.31 -12.27 5.41
CA GLY A 359 39.60 -11.61 5.30
C GLY A 359 40.21 -11.91 3.93
N SER A 360 40.47 -10.86 3.15
CA SER A 360 41.33 -10.91 2.00
C SER A 360 42.77 -11.21 2.49
N GLY A 361 43.13 -12.50 2.44
CA GLY A 361 44.50 -12.90 2.57
C GLY A 361 45.26 -12.52 1.30
N SER A 362 46.24 -11.64 1.49
CA SER A 362 47.28 -11.36 0.52
C SER A 362 48.11 -12.62 0.20
N LEU A 363 48.22 -12.93 -1.07
CA LEU A 363 49.48 -13.27 -1.75
C LEU A 363 49.29 -13.10 -3.25
#